data_575db500f31da9b1814b22e4ea1e1541
#
_entry.id   575db500f31da9b1814b22e4ea1e1541
#
_cell.length_a   1.000
_cell.length_b   1.000
_cell.length_c   1.000
_cell.angle_alpha   90.00
_cell.angle_beta   90.00
_cell.angle_gamma   90.00
#
_symmetry.space_group_name_H-M   'P 1'
#
loop_
_entity.id
_entity.type
_entity.pdbx_description
1 polymer ?
#
loop_
_entity_poly.entity_id
_entity_poly.type
_entity_poly.pdbx_seq_one_letter_code
_entity_poly.pdbx_strand_id
1 'polypeptide(L)'
;DDAKITFGRPVDMRYAKFTNSTVAYLTMVNGNQFSKKFGGVTGNDPDFFMVTIKGYDANGTEVGTVDFYLADYTAEDNTMDYLVDSWTSCDLSSLKGVTELRFYLSSSDNGDWGMNTPSYFCIDDITYRYE
;
A
#
# COMPACT_ATOMS: atom_id res chain seq x y z
N ASP A 1 -4.04 10.49 -12.42
CA ASP A 1 -2.60 10.23 -12.59
C ASP A 1 -2.13 9.18 -11.60
N ASP A 2 -1.38 8.22 -12.08
CA ASP A 2 -0.84 7.18 -11.23
C ASP A 2 0.38 7.69 -10.46
N ALA A 3 0.47 7.32 -9.18
CA ALA A 3 1.65 7.60 -8.38
C ALA A 3 2.81 6.75 -8.90
N LYS A 4 3.95 7.38 -9.17
CA LYS A 4 5.12 6.67 -9.70
C LYS A 4 6.43 7.33 -9.29
N ILE A 5 7.48 6.52 -9.30
CA ILE A 5 8.86 6.97 -9.12
C ILE A 5 9.67 6.45 -10.30
N THR A 6 10.47 7.32 -10.92
CA THR A 6 11.32 6.96 -12.04
C THR A 6 12.79 7.08 -11.63
N PHE A 7 13.62 6.19 -12.20
CA PHE A 7 15.05 6.19 -11.98
C PHE A 7 15.74 6.49 -13.32
N GLY A 8 16.83 7.24 -13.28
CA GLY A 8 17.58 7.62 -14.47
C GLY A 8 18.30 6.45 -15.15
N ARG A 9 18.41 5.31 -14.47
CA ARG A 9 19.03 4.07 -15.00
C ARG A 9 18.49 2.89 -14.20
N PRO A 10 18.66 1.65 -14.70
CA PRO A 10 18.15 0.47 -13.99
C PRO A 10 18.71 0.32 -12.59
N VAL A 11 17.85 -0.03 -11.65
CA VAL A 11 18.21 -0.25 -10.24
C VAL A 11 17.63 -1.58 -9.77
N ASP A 12 18.30 -2.19 -8.79
CA ASP A 12 17.76 -3.31 -8.02
C ASP A 12 17.22 -2.74 -6.71
N MET A 13 15.94 -2.91 -6.48
CA MET A 13 15.30 -2.44 -5.26
C MET A 13 15.75 -3.28 -4.06
N ARG A 14 15.75 -2.69 -2.87
CA ARG A 14 16.00 -3.39 -1.61
C ARG A 14 14.77 -3.34 -0.73
N TYR A 15 14.42 -2.17 -0.26
CA TYR A 15 13.24 -1.97 0.58
C TYR A 15 12.81 -0.51 0.53
N ALA A 16 11.59 -0.27 1.02
CA ALA A 16 11.11 1.06 1.36
C ALA A 16 10.28 0.95 2.63
N LYS A 17 10.04 2.06 3.29
CA LYS A 17 9.19 2.10 4.48
C LYS A 17 7.87 2.75 4.12
N PHE A 18 6.78 2.16 4.61
CA PHE A 18 5.42 2.62 4.38
C PHE A 18 4.71 2.85 5.69
N THR A 19 3.79 3.80 5.70
CA THR A 19 2.84 3.96 6.78
C THR A 19 1.57 4.63 6.24
N ASN A 20 0.49 4.57 7.02
CA ASN A 20 -0.73 5.29 6.69
C ASN A 20 -0.55 6.79 6.89
N SER A 21 -1.23 7.59 6.05
CA SER A 21 -1.44 8.99 6.38
C SER A 21 -2.33 9.08 7.63
N THR A 22 -2.22 10.17 8.37
CA THR A 22 -3.07 10.39 9.55
C THR A 22 -4.55 10.35 9.19
N VAL A 23 -4.93 10.96 8.07
CA VAL A 23 -6.32 10.97 7.59
C VAL A 23 -6.82 9.55 7.33
N ALA A 24 -6.05 8.73 6.59
CA ALA A 24 -6.45 7.35 6.29
C ALA A 24 -6.55 6.52 7.57
N TYR A 25 -5.54 6.63 8.45
CA TYR A 25 -5.52 5.90 9.73
C TYR A 25 -6.76 6.20 10.57
N LEU A 26 -7.04 7.49 10.82
CA LEU A 26 -8.15 7.88 11.66
C LEU A 26 -9.50 7.51 11.03
N THR A 27 -9.60 7.58 9.71
CA THR A 27 -10.82 7.19 9.00
C THR A 27 -11.09 5.70 9.14
N MET A 28 -10.06 4.86 8.99
CA MET A 28 -10.22 3.41 9.15
C MET A 28 -10.56 3.01 10.58
N VAL A 29 -9.97 3.71 11.56
CA VAL A 29 -10.22 3.43 12.99
C VAL A 29 -11.62 3.86 13.41
N ASN A 30 -12.07 5.02 12.98
CA ASN A 30 -13.31 5.64 13.48
C ASN A 30 -14.48 5.54 12.50
N GLY A 31 -14.21 5.47 11.19
CA GLY A 31 -15.22 5.67 10.18
C GLY A 31 -15.71 7.11 10.14
N ASN A 32 -16.56 7.42 9.19
CA ASN A 32 -17.28 8.69 9.09
C ASN A 32 -18.49 8.50 8.17
N GLN A 33 -19.19 9.59 7.80
CA GLN A 33 -20.38 9.50 6.98
C GLN A 33 -20.14 8.98 5.56
N PHE A 34 -18.88 8.99 5.08
CA PHE A 34 -18.52 8.55 3.73
C PHE A 34 -17.73 7.23 3.72
N SER A 35 -17.12 6.86 4.84
CA SER A 35 -16.20 5.73 4.94
C SER A 35 -16.54 4.88 6.14
N LYS A 36 -16.41 3.56 5.97
CA LYS A 36 -16.71 2.64 7.07
C LYS A 36 -15.54 2.58 8.07
N LYS A 37 -15.91 2.25 9.31
CA LYS A 37 -14.95 1.82 10.32
C LYS A 37 -14.50 0.40 9.97
N PHE A 38 -13.19 0.16 9.89
CA PHE A 38 -12.66 -1.17 9.59
C PHE A 38 -12.97 -2.16 10.72
N GLY A 39 -13.33 -3.38 10.33
CA GLY A 39 -13.86 -4.40 11.23
C GLY A 39 -15.36 -4.29 11.45
N GLY A 40 -15.96 -3.15 11.12
CA GLY A 40 -17.39 -2.92 11.31
C GLY A 40 -17.79 -2.84 12.77
N VAL A 41 -19.10 -3.03 13.03
CA VAL A 41 -19.67 -2.95 14.39
C VAL A 41 -19.14 -4.09 15.27
N THR A 42 -18.96 -5.29 14.70
CA THR A 42 -18.57 -6.50 15.45
C THR A 42 -17.05 -6.66 15.58
N GLY A 43 -16.26 -5.96 14.76
CA GLY A 43 -14.84 -6.17 14.63
C GLY A 43 -14.45 -7.33 13.72
N ASN A 44 -15.42 -8.01 13.12
CA ASN A 44 -15.19 -9.24 12.34
C ASN A 44 -15.18 -9.02 10.84
N ASP A 45 -15.53 -7.83 10.35
CA ASP A 45 -15.57 -7.58 8.90
C ASP A 45 -14.16 -7.69 8.31
N PRO A 46 -13.98 -8.44 7.21
CA PRO A 46 -12.66 -8.69 6.63
C PRO A 46 -12.18 -7.51 5.78
N ASP A 47 -11.95 -6.38 6.41
CA ASP A 47 -11.53 -5.16 5.72
C ASP A 47 -10.03 -5.14 5.45
N PHE A 48 -9.64 -4.44 4.38
CA PHE A 48 -8.23 -4.24 4.07
C PHE A 48 -8.00 -2.91 3.35
N PHE A 49 -6.77 -2.42 3.46
CA PHE A 49 -6.25 -1.30 2.69
C PHE A 49 -4.83 -1.64 2.29
N MET A 50 -4.56 -1.67 0.99
CA MET A 50 -3.33 -2.24 0.45
C MET A 50 -2.73 -1.33 -0.60
N VAL A 51 -1.40 -1.21 -0.59
CA VAL A 51 -0.64 -0.62 -1.70
C VAL A 51 0.03 -1.74 -2.49
N THR A 52 -0.14 -1.70 -3.81
CA THR A 52 0.51 -2.60 -4.74
C THR A 52 1.61 -1.83 -5.46
N ILE A 53 2.83 -2.34 -5.38
CA ILE A 53 4.01 -1.74 -6.01
C ILE A 53 4.39 -2.60 -7.21
N LYS A 54 4.34 -2.00 -8.40
CA LYS A 54 4.73 -2.66 -9.65
C LYS A 54 6.01 -2.05 -10.18
N GLY A 55 6.97 -2.90 -10.53
CA GLY A 55 8.23 -2.48 -11.13
C GLY A 55 8.22 -2.70 -12.63
N TYR A 56 8.78 -1.73 -13.38
CA TYR A 56 8.88 -1.79 -14.84
C TYR A 56 10.32 -1.53 -15.27
N ASP A 57 10.76 -2.24 -16.31
CA ASP A 57 12.09 -2.04 -16.88
C ASP A 57 12.11 -0.90 -17.91
N ALA A 58 13.27 -0.68 -18.55
CA ALA A 58 13.44 0.39 -19.51
C ALA A 58 12.57 0.22 -20.76
N ASN A 59 12.09 -0.98 -21.03
CA ASN A 59 11.20 -1.27 -22.15
C ASN A 59 9.72 -1.12 -21.79
N GLY A 60 9.42 -0.76 -20.55
CA GLY A 60 8.04 -0.66 -20.08
C GLY A 60 7.41 -2.01 -19.71
N THR A 61 8.23 -3.06 -19.60
CA THR A 61 7.77 -4.40 -19.23
C THR A 61 7.72 -4.53 -17.71
N GLU A 62 6.60 -5.04 -17.18
CA GLU A 62 6.48 -5.30 -15.75
C GLU A 62 7.42 -6.44 -15.35
N VAL A 63 8.29 -6.19 -14.38
CA VAL A 63 9.28 -7.17 -13.90
C VAL A 63 8.86 -7.84 -12.58
N GLY A 64 7.88 -7.28 -11.90
CA GLY A 64 7.38 -7.86 -10.65
C GLY A 64 6.39 -6.98 -9.95
N THR A 65 5.74 -7.57 -8.94
CA THR A 65 4.70 -6.90 -8.13
C THR A 65 4.89 -7.29 -6.67
N VAL A 66 4.77 -6.31 -5.77
CA VAL A 66 4.82 -6.51 -4.33
C VAL A 66 3.59 -5.83 -3.71
N ASP A 67 2.89 -6.55 -2.84
CA ASP A 67 1.76 -6.01 -2.10
C ASP A 67 2.16 -5.72 -0.66
N PHE A 68 1.71 -4.58 -0.14
CA PHE A 68 1.91 -4.21 1.26
C PHE A 68 0.57 -3.76 1.86
N TYR A 69 0.17 -4.45 2.93
CA TYR A 69 -1.07 -4.11 3.63
C TYR A 69 -0.85 -2.96 4.61
N LEU A 70 -1.54 -1.86 4.37
CA LEU A 70 -1.60 -0.72 5.31
C LEU A 70 -2.61 -0.98 6.42
N ALA A 71 -3.56 -1.86 6.17
CA ALA A 71 -4.49 -2.41 7.15
C ALA A 71 -4.92 -3.79 6.66
N ASP A 72 -4.95 -4.76 7.56
CA ASP A 72 -5.35 -6.12 7.24
C ASP A 72 -6.20 -6.72 8.35
N TYR A 73 -7.50 -6.80 8.12
CA TYR A 73 -8.51 -7.37 9.00
C TYR A 73 -9.07 -8.66 8.41
N THR A 74 -8.37 -9.28 7.45
CA THR A 74 -8.87 -10.42 6.70
C THR A 74 -8.62 -11.77 7.39
N ALA A 75 -7.82 -11.81 8.45
CA ALA A 75 -7.58 -13.05 9.19
C ALA A 75 -8.85 -13.49 9.94
N GLU A 76 -9.08 -14.80 10.01
CA GLU A 76 -10.20 -15.35 10.79
C GLU A 76 -10.07 -15.03 12.27
N ASP A 77 -8.82 -15.04 12.79
CA ASP A 77 -8.52 -14.67 14.15
C ASP A 77 -8.35 -13.15 14.24
N ASN A 78 -9.32 -12.46 14.84
CA ASN A 78 -9.30 -11.01 14.97
C ASN A 78 -8.10 -10.46 15.73
N THR A 79 -7.42 -11.29 16.55
CA THR A 79 -6.20 -10.86 17.24
C THR A 79 -5.04 -10.63 16.26
N MET A 80 -5.16 -11.14 15.05
CA MET A 80 -4.17 -10.95 13.99
C MET A 80 -4.44 -9.70 13.15
N ASP A 81 -5.57 -9.02 13.36
CA ASP A 81 -5.89 -7.77 12.66
C ASP A 81 -4.88 -6.69 13.01
N TYR A 82 -4.48 -5.92 12.00
CA TYR A 82 -3.58 -4.80 12.25
C TYR A 82 -3.85 -3.63 11.33
N LEU A 83 -3.41 -2.48 11.79
CA LEU A 83 -3.46 -1.21 11.07
C LEU A 83 -2.11 -0.54 11.27
N VAL A 84 -1.39 -0.29 10.16
CA VAL A 84 -0.04 0.26 10.23
C VAL A 84 -0.11 1.70 10.75
N ASP A 85 0.53 1.95 11.88
CA ASP A 85 0.55 3.25 12.57
C ASP A 85 1.94 3.87 12.67
N SER A 86 2.96 3.18 12.17
CA SER A 86 4.34 3.65 12.19
C SER A 86 5.06 3.18 10.93
N TRP A 87 6.22 3.77 10.64
CA TRP A 87 7.05 3.40 9.51
C TRP A 87 7.40 1.91 9.57
N THR A 88 6.99 1.17 8.56
CA THR A 88 7.17 -0.28 8.48
C THR A 88 7.91 -0.63 7.20
N SER A 89 8.96 -1.43 7.33
CA SER A 89 9.78 -1.85 6.18
C SER A 89 9.05 -2.85 5.31
N CYS A 90 9.11 -2.64 4.00
CA CYS A 90 8.58 -3.54 2.98
C CYS A 90 9.73 -4.01 2.09
N ASP A 91 9.93 -5.32 1.99
CA ASP A 91 10.95 -5.91 1.14
C ASP A 91 10.56 -5.77 -0.33
N LEU A 92 11.37 -5.07 -1.11
CA LEU A 92 11.19 -4.87 -2.54
C LEU A 92 12.29 -5.57 -3.36
N SER A 93 13.07 -6.45 -2.75
CA SER A 93 14.25 -7.05 -3.37
C SER A 93 13.94 -7.95 -4.57
N SER A 94 12.68 -8.35 -4.76
CA SER A 94 12.26 -9.07 -5.96
C SER A 94 12.20 -8.18 -7.21
N LEU A 95 12.19 -6.85 -7.04
CA LEU A 95 12.09 -5.89 -8.13
C LEU A 95 13.49 -5.50 -8.58
N LYS A 96 13.98 -6.16 -9.63
CA LYS A 96 15.33 -5.98 -10.16
C LYS A 96 15.32 -5.41 -11.56
N GLY A 97 16.30 -4.56 -11.88
CA GLY A 97 16.43 -3.97 -13.20
C GLY A 97 15.32 -2.99 -13.51
N VAL A 98 14.77 -2.32 -12.51
CA VAL A 98 13.63 -1.43 -12.70
C VAL A 98 14.09 -0.01 -13.00
N THR A 99 13.35 0.66 -13.87
CA THR A 99 13.50 2.10 -14.13
C THR A 99 12.29 2.89 -13.65
N GLU A 100 11.20 2.21 -13.29
CA GLU A 100 9.98 2.85 -12.82
C GLU A 100 9.27 1.96 -11.80
N LEU A 101 8.79 2.57 -10.72
CA LEU A 101 7.85 1.96 -9.78
C LEU A 101 6.52 2.66 -9.91
N ARG A 102 5.44 1.91 -9.95
CA ARG A 102 4.07 2.43 -9.90
C ARG A 102 3.36 1.90 -8.67
N PHE A 103 2.52 2.75 -8.08
CA PHE A 103 1.83 2.46 -6.84
C PHE A 103 0.33 2.52 -7.06
N TYR A 104 -0.36 1.48 -6.62
CA TYR A 104 -1.83 1.37 -6.73
C TYR A 104 -2.41 1.09 -5.36
N LEU A 105 -3.47 1.81 -5.00
CA LEU A 105 -4.17 1.57 -3.74
C LEU A 105 -5.47 0.82 -4.01
N SER A 106 -5.79 -0.10 -3.10
CA SER A 106 -7.05 -0.82 -3.11
C SER A 106 -7.57 -0.96 -1.69
N SER A 107 -8.87 -1.04 -1.54
CA SER A 107 -9.55 -1.13 -0.25
C SER A 107 -10.81 -2.00 -0.39
N SER A 108 -11.22 -2.60 0.73
CA SER A 108 -12.52 -3.27 0.83
C SER A 108 -13.68 -2.29 0.88
N ASP A 109 -13.43 -1.02 1.22
CA ASP A 109 -14.47 0.01 1.36
C ASP A 109 -14.57 0.84 0.07
N ASN A 110 -15.49 0.44 -0.81
CA ASN A 110 -15.70 1.08 -2.11
C ASN A 110 -17.16 1.47 -2.27
N GLY A 111 -17.39 2.55 -3.00
CA GLY A 111 -18.71 3.04 -3.34
C GLY A 111 -18.85 3.31 -4.84
N ASP A 112 -19.92 4.00 -5.21
CA ASP A 112 -20.23 4.30 -6.61
C ASP A 112 -19.17 5.16 -7.31
N TRP A 113 -18.40 5.91 -6.53
CA TRP A 113 -17.38 6.83 -7.04
C TRP A 113 -15.96 6.30 -6.82
N GLY A 114 -15.81 5.02 -6.45
CA GLY A 114 -14.53 4.39 -6.20
C GLY A 114 -14.30 4.13 -4.71
N MET A 115 -13.05 4.14 -4.32
CA MET A 115 -12.64 3.81 -2.95
C MET A 115 -13.05 4.90 -1.96
N ASN A 116 -13.75 4.52 -0.89
CA ASN A 116 -14.17 5.44 0.17
C ASN A 116 -13.05 5.71 1.18
N THR A 117 -12.16 4.74 1.39
CA THR A 117 -10.96 4.97 2.20
C THR A 117 -10.12 6.07 1.54
N PRO A 118 -9.63 7.08 2.31
CA PRO A 118 -8.79 8.11 1.72
C PRO A 118 -7.58 7.51 0.98
N SER A 119 -7.40 7.92 -0.28
CA SER A 119 -6.42 7.31 -1.19
C SER A 119 -5.03 7.92 -1.01
N TYR A 120 -4.54 7.90 0.23
CA TYR A 120 -3.22 8.42 0.60
C TYR A 120 -2.43 7.40 1.39
N PHE A 121 -1.13 7.38 1.15
CA PHE A 121 -0.18 6.63 1.98
C PHE A 121 1.13 7.43 2.04
N CYS A 122 2.02 7.05 2.95
CA CYS A 122 3.32 7.68 3.09
C CYS A 122 4.41 6.66 2.77
N ILE A 123 5.43 7.08 2.05
CA ILE A 123 6.59 6.27 1.70
C ILE A 123 7.87 7.04 2.04
N ASP A 124 8.88 6.34 2.58
CA ASP A 124 10.17 6.92 2.92
C ASP A 124 11.26 5.84 2.86
N ASP A 125 12.51 6.29 3.01
CA ASP A 125 13.68 5.41 3.04
C ASP A 125 13.73 4.42 1.86
N ILE A 126 13.46 4.95 0.65
CA ILE A 126 13.50 4.15 -0.57
C ILE A 126 14.97 3.77 -0.83
N THR A 127 15.27 2.47 -0.70
CA THR A 127 16.64 1.96 -0.76
C THR A 127 16.81 1.03 -1.95
N TYR A 128 17.83 1.30 -2.74
CA TYR A 128 18.12 0.56 -3.95
C TYR A 128 19.62 0.66 -4.27
N ARG A 129 20.07 -0.14 -5.23
CA ARG A 129 21.41 -0.01 -5.79
C ARG A 129 21.33 0.01 -7.30
N TYR A 130 22.29 0.68 -7.93
CA TYR A 130 22.43 0.65 -9.38
C TYR A 130 22.94 -0.72 -9.84
N GLU A 131 22.39 -1.15 -10.96
CA GLU A 131 22.92 -2.34 -11.65
C GLU A 131 24.31 -2.11 -12.19
#